data_7c8185d469e45e85cdfc74fa44e0d7f8
#
_entry.id   7c8185d469e45e85cdfc74fa44e0d7f8
#
_cell.length_a   1.000
_cell.length_b   1.000
_cell.length_c   1.000
_cell.angle_alpha   90.00
_cell.angle_beta   90.00
_cell.angle_gamma   90.00
#
_symmetry.space_group_name_H-M   'P 1'
#
loop_
_entity.id
_entity.type
_entity.pdbx_description
1 polymer ?
#
loop_
_entity_poly.entity_id
_entity_poly.type
_entity_poly.pdbx_seq_one_letter_code
_entity_poly.pdbx_strand_id
1 'polypeptide(L)'
;QNFSMRYMLVDGQGNFGSIDGDSPAAMRYTEARLSAISEELLRDINKNTVNFIDNYSGTTQEPVLLPSVIPNLLLNGASGIAVGMATQIPPHNLGEVCDALVYMIEHPVKESSVVSRQSSDKDSLTADSEAILKADSFQSTATVEDLVQFVKGPDFPTGASIYDQTEILAAYGTGKGRIVMRAKAEIDETPQGKMQIIVSELPYQVNKATLIARIADLVKDKKLDGIADLRDE
;
A
#
# COMPACT_ATOMS: atom_id res chain seq x y z
N GLN A 1 -12.37 0.53 2.20
CA GLN A 1 -12.74 1.79 1.50
C GLN A 1 -11.93 1.91 0.21
N ASN A 2 -12.57 2.30 -0.88
CA ASN A 2 -11.96 2.39 -2.21
C ASN A 2 -10.93 3.54 -2.35
N PHE A 3 -10.96 4.50 -1.45
CA PHE A 3 -9.98 5.59 -1.38
C PHE A 3 -8.82 5.31 -0.40
N SER A 4 -8.90 4.21 0.37
CA SER A 4 -7.87 3.80 1.33
C SER A 4 -7.06 2.61 0.86
N MET A 5 -7.68 1.65 0.14
CA MET A 5 -7.04 0.43 -0.32
C MET A 5 -7.02 0.39 -1.85
N ARG A 6 -5.87 0.04 -2.41
CA ARG A 6 -5.73 -0.12 -3.86
C ARG A 6 -6.52 -1.31 -4.38
N TYR A 7 -6.52 -2.41 -3.63
CA TYR A 7 -7.33 -3.60 -3.88
C TYR A 7 -8.16 -3.91 -2.63
N MET A 8 -9.45 -3.62 -2.69
CA MET A 8 -10.35 -3.82 -1.56
C MET A 8 -10.52 -5.30 -1.25
N LEU A 9 -10.37 -5.65 0.03
CA LEU A 9 -10.55 -7.02 0.53
C LEU A 9 -11.98 -7.30 0.98
N VAL A 10 -12.77 -6.27 1.18
CA VAL A 10 -14.19 -6.35 1.55
C VAL A 10 -15.02 -5.67 0.47
N ASP A 11 -16.01 -6.39 -0.04
CA ASP A 11 -17.07 -5.84 -0.88
C ASP A 11 -18.20 -5.38 0.04
N GLY A 12 -18.29 -4.06 0.23
CA GLY A 12 -19.22 -3.41 1.14
C GLY A 12 -20.42 -2.82 0.43
N GLN A 13 -21.60 -2.98 1.02
CA GLN A 13 -22.81 -2.29 0.59
C GLN A 13 -23.31 -1.36 1.69
N GLY A 14 -23.56 -0.09 1.33
CA GLY A 14 -23.93 0.97 2.26
C GLY A 14 -22.84 2.01 2.44
N ASN A 15 -22.97 2.85 3.46
CA ASN A 15 -22.01 3.92 3.73
C ASN A 15 -20.86 3.43 4.59
N PHE A 16 -19.67 3.29 3.99
CA PHE A 16 -18.39 2.95 4.64
C PHE A 16 -17.48 4.17 4.87
N GLY A 17 -18.02 5.37 4.78
CA GLY A 17 -17.30 6.64 4.86
C GLY A 17 -17.03 7.23 3.47
N SER A 18 -16.50 8.45 3.45
CA SER A 18 -16.18 9.18 2.22
C SER A 18 -14.76 9.77 2.26
N ILE A 19 -14.27 10.18 1.09
CA ILE A 19 -12.99 10.91 0.97
C ILE A 19 -13.06 12.29 1.66
N ASP A 20 -14.27 12.81 1.89
CA ASP A 20 -14.51 14.05 2.62
C ASP A 20 -14.30 13.91 4.13
N GLY A 21 -14.14 12.67 4.60
CA GLY A 21 -13.94 12.38 6.01
C GLY A 21 -15.23 12.10 6.78
N ASP A 22 -16.34 11.86 6.08
CA ASP A 22 -17.57 11.44 6.72
C ASP A 22 -17.40 10.09 7.39
N SER A 23 -17.99 9.97 8.58
CA SER A 23 -17.97 8.72 9.32
C SER A 23 -18.81 7.65 8.61
N PRO A 24 -18.41 6.37 8.67
CA PRO A 24 -19.25 5.29 8.17
C PRO A 24 -20.55 5.19 8.98
N ALA A 25 -21.60 4.67 8.34
CA ALA A 25 -22.85 4.37 9.01
C ALA A 25 -22.64 3.31 10.11
N ALA A 26 -23.58 3.23 11.05
CA ALA A 26 -23.57 2.15 12.03
C ALA A 26 -23.65 0.78 11.32
N MET A 27 -22.92 -0.22 11.82
CA MET A 27 -22.76 -1.52 11.16
C MET A 27 -24.09 -2.24 10.85
N ARG A 28 -25.17 -1.92 11.57
CA ARG A 28 -26.50 -2.48 11.31
C ARG A 28 -27.16 -2.01 10.01
N TYR A 29 -26.57 -0.99 9.36
CA TYR A 29 -27.06 -0.45 8.08
C TYR A 29 -26.17 -0.82 6.89
N THR A 30 -25.14 -1.63 7.11
CA THR A 30 -24.18 -2.02 6.09
C THR A 30 -24.13 -3.53 5.94
N GLU A 31 -23.81 -3.98 4.75
CA GLU A 31 -23.49 -5.38 4.45
C GLU A 31 -22.02 -5.49 4.05
N ALA A 32 -21.38 -6.60 4.38
CA ALA A 32 -19.99 -6.86 4.03
C ALA A 32 -19.84 -8.29 3.52
N ARG A 33 -19.10 -8.45 2.44
CA ARG A 33 -18.72 -9.74 1.83
C ARG A 33 -17.22 -9.74 1.56
N LEU A 34 -16.63 -10.93 1.41
CA LEU A 34 -15.28 -11.01 0.89
C LEU A 34 -15.29 -10.62 -0.59
N SER A 35 -14.34 -9.82 -1.00
CA SER A 35 -14.08 -9.58 -2.43
C SER A 35 -13.38 -10.81 -3.04
N ALA A 36 -13.45 -10.98 -4.35
CA ALA A 36 -12.83 -12.12 -5.03
C ALA A 36 -11.32 -12.24 -4.74
N ILE A 37 -10.61 -11.12 -4.66
CA ILE A 37 -9.17 -11.11 -4.36
C ILE A 37 -8.87 -11.60 -2.92
N SER A 38 -9.81 -11.45 -1.99
CA SER A 38 -9.64 -11.89 -0.61
C SER A 38 -9.64 -13.40 -0.46
N GLU A 39 -10.29 -14.12 -1.37
CA GLU A 39 -10.29 -15.58 -1.37
C GLU A 39 -8.88 -16.12 -1.62
N GLU A 40 -8.06 -15.41 -2.39
CA GLU A 40 -6.66 -15.77 -2.64
C GLU A 40 -5.76 -15.64 -1.39
N LEU A 41 -6.16 -14.84 -0.40
CA LEU A 41 -5.45 -14.78 0.88
C LEU A 41 -5.68 -16.02 1.75
N LEU A 42 -6.82 -16.70 1.56
CA LEU A 42 -7.22 -17.90 2.29
C LEU A 42 -6.91 -19.18 1.51
N ARG A 43 -6.53 -19.07 0.26
CA ARG A 43 -6.23 -20.20 -0.60
C ARG A 43 -5.16 -21.07 0.07
N ASP A 44 -5.37 -22.37 0.03
CA ASP A 44 -4.47 -23.38 0.59
C ASP A 44 -4.33 -23.37 2.14
N ILE A 45 -5.20 -22.66 2.88
CA ILE A 45 -5.16 -22.63 4.35
C ILE A 45 -5.30 -24.03 4.98
N ASN A 46 -6.00 -24.94 4.31
CA ASN A 46 -6.22 -26.32 4.76
C ASN A 46 -5.07 -27.29 4.37
N LYS A 47 -4.01 -26.81 3.73
CA LYS A 47 -2.89 -27.61 3.22
C LYS A 47 -1.65 -27.56 4.11
N ASN A 48 -1.80 -27.23 5.38
CA ASN A 48 -0.69 -27.09 6.35
C ASN A 48 0.36 -26.06 5.92
N THR A 49 -0.08 -24.96 5.35
CA THR A 49 0.77 -23.85 4.87
C THR A 49 1.11 -22.84 5.96
N VAL A 50 0.32 -22.80 7.04
CA VAL A 50 0.46 -21.85 8.16
C VAL A 50 0.23 -22.57 9.50
N ASN A 51 0.81 -22.00 10.56
CA ASN A 51 0.60 -22.50 11.91
C ASN A 51 -0.72 -21.98 12.48
N PHE A 52 -1.36 -22.80 13.31
CA PHE A 52 -2.57 -22.46 14.03
C PHE A 52 -2.30 -22.39 15.53
N ILE A 53 -2.97 -21.49 16.20
CA ILE A 53 -2.97 -21.31 17.65
C ILE A 53 -4.40 -21.36 18.18
N ASP A 54 -4.57 -21.62 19.46
CA ASP A 54 -5.89 -21.57 20.09
C ASP A 54 -6.37 -20.12 20.12
N ASN A 55 -7.68 -19.92 19.87
CA ASN A 55 -8.31 -18.61 20.00
C ASN A 55 -8.38 -18.19 21.48
N TYR A 56 -8.81 -16.95 21.76
CA TYR A 56 -8.89 -16.42 23.12
C TYR A 56 -9.64 -17.32 24.11
N SER A 57 -10.70 -18.00 23.67
CA SER A 57 -11.50 -18.92 24.52
C SER A 57 -10.96 -20.36 24.57
N GLY A 58 -9.98 -20.72 23.78
CA GLY A 58 -9.45 -22.10 23.67
C GLY A 58 -10.46 -23.09 23.08
N THR A 59 -11.51 -22.62 22.44
CA THR A 59 -12.59 -23.48 21.89
C THR A 59 -12.35 -23.86 20.44
N THR A 60 -11.63 -23.05 19.68
CA THR A 60 -11.28 -23.24 18.28
C THR A 60 -9.86 -22.76 18.02
N GLN A 61 -9.32 -23.11 16.86
CA GLN A 61 -8.00 -22.65 16.44
C GLN A 61 -8.12 -21.59 15.36
N GLU A 62 -7.18 -20.65 15.33
CA GLU A 62 -7.07 -19.61 14.34
C GLU A 62 -5.65 -19.60 13.73
N PRO A 63 -5.49 -19.23 12.44
CA PRO A 63 -4.18 -19.18 11.84
C PRO A 63 -3.39 -17.99 12.39
N VAL A 64 -2.11 -18.19 12.66
CA VAL A 64 -1.19 -17.10 13.07
C VAL A 64 -1.03 -16.07 11.97
N LEU A 65 -0.96 -16.55 10.72
CA LEU A 65 -0.87 -15.74 9.49
C LEU A 65 -1.77 -16.36 8.43
N LEU A 66 -2.20 -15.57 7.46
CA LEU A 66 -2.88 -16.09 6.27
C LEU A 66 -1.85 -16.62 5.26
N PRO A 67 -2.17 -17.66 4.46
CA PRO A 67 -1.26 -18.19 3.44
C PRO A 67 -0.83 -17.15 2.41
N SER A 68 -1.74 -16.27 2.03
CA SER A 68 -1.52 -15.11 1.14
C SER A 68 -0.76 -15.47 -0.14
N VAL A 69 -1.42 -16.17 -1.05
CA VAL A 69 -0.86 -16.56 -2.36
C VAL A 69 -0.46 -15.33 -3.19
N ILE A 70 -1.14 -14.20 -2.99
CA ILE A 70 -0.79 -12.93 -3.63
C ILE A 70 0.09 -12.07 -2.71
N PRO A 71 0.99 -11.24 -3.25
CA PRO A 71 1.88 -10.37 -2.47
C PRO A 71 1.13 -9.15 -1.91
N ASN A 72 0.13 -9.38 -1.05
CA ASN A 72 -0.79 -8.35 -0.55
C ASN A 72 -0.09 -7.17 0.13
N LEU A 73 1.06 -7.41 0.78
CA LEU A 73 1.87 -6.34 1.39
C LEU A 73 2.33 -5.31 0.36
N LEU A 74 2.72 -5.74 -0.83
CA LEU A 74 3.11 -4.84 -1.92
C LEU A 74 1.89 -4.23 -2.62
N LEU A 75 0.80 -4.99 -2.76
CA LEU A 75 -0.39 -4.55 -3.47
C LEU A 75 -1.15 -3.45 -2.75
N ASN A 76 -1.38 -3.60 -1.44
CA ASN A 76 -2.13 -2.66 -0.62
C ASN A 76 -1.25 -1.77 0.26
N GLY A 77 0.05 -2.09 0.35
CA GLY A 77 0.95 -1.42 1.26
C GLY A 77 0.66 -1.72 2.72
N ALA A 78 1.40 -1.06 3.59
CA ALA A 78 1.20 -1.11 5.03
C ALA A 78 1.69 0.18 5.68
N SER A 79 1.00 0.61 6.72
CA SER A 79 1.41 1.74 7.57
C SER A 79 1.31 1.32 9.02
N GLY A 80 2.36 1.56 9.79
CA GLY A 80 2.41 1.21 11.19
C GLY A 80 3.43 2.03 11.97
N ILE A 81 3.12 2.25 13.25
CA ILE A 81 3.97 2.99 14.17
C ILE A 81 4.28 2.07 15.34
N ALA A 82 5.56 1.85 15.59
CA ALA A 82 6.07 1.12 16.74
C ALA A 82 6.98 2.02 17.59
N VAL A 83 7.38 1.55 18.76
CA VAL A 83 8.32 2.29 19.60
C VAL A 83 9.68 2.36 18.91
N GLY A 84 10.12 3.58 18.60
CA GLY A 84 11.43 3.85 17.97
C GLY A 84 11.48 3.65 16.46
N MET A 85 10.42 3.16 15.81
CA MET A 85 10.37 2.99 14.35
C MET A 85 8.96 3.12 13.78
N ALA A 86 8.88 3.49 12.51
CA ALA A 86 7.63 3.50 11.75
C ALA A 86 7.87 2.89 10.37
N THR A 87 6.83 2.31 9.79
CA THR A 87 6.84 1.83 8.40
C THR A 87 5.72 2.48 7.62
N GLN A 88 5.98 2.75 6.34
CA GLN A 88 4.98 3.24 5.39
C GLN A 88 5.30 2.68 4.01
N ILE A 89 4.77 1.51 3.72
CA ILE A 89 4.91 0.83 2.44
C ILE A 89 3.76 1.27 1.55
N PRO A 90 4.01 1.88 0.38
CA PRO A 90 2.95 2.29 -0.53
C PRO A 90 2.33 1.11 -1.27
N PRO A 91 1.10 1.23 -1.77
CA PRO A 91 0.48 0.25 -2.66
C PRO A 91 1.09 0.26 -4.06
N HIS A 92 0.99 -0.88 -4.78
CA HIS A 92 1.52 -1.05 -6.13
C HIS A 92 0.53 -1.73 -7.06
N ASN A 93 0.76 -1.61 -8.35
CA ASN A 93 -0.05 -2.25 -9.38
C ASN A 93 0.21 -3.76 -9.44
N LEU A 94 -0.86 -4.56 -9.43
CA LEU A 94 -0.78 -6.03 -9.44
C LEU A 94 -0.05 -6.56 -10.68
N GLY A 95 -0.35 -6.02 -11.87
CA GLY A 95 0.29 -6.44 -13.12
C GLY A 95 1.80 -6.21 -13.07
N GLU A 96 2.23 -5.00 -12.69
CA GLU A 96 3.65 -4.64 -12.55
C GLU A 96 4.38 -5.53 -11.54
N VAL A 97 3.76 -5.81 -10.39
CA VAL A 97 4.35 -6.70 -9.38
C VAL A 97 4.45 -8.14 -9.90
N CYS A 98 3.42 -8.64 -10.62
CA CYS A 98 3.48 -9.97 -11.23
C CYS A 98 4.58 -10.07 -12.30
N ASP A 99 4.74 -9.06 -13.15
CA ASP A 99 5.80 -9.03 -14.17
C ASP A 99 7.19 -9.03 -13.53
N ALA A 100 7.38 -8.28 -12.45
CA ALA A 100 8.61 -8.31 -11.66
C ALA A 100 8.89 -9.68 -11.03
N LEU A 101 7.85 -10.35 -10.50
CA LEU A 101 7.98 -11.71 -9.95
C LEU A 101 8.33 -12.73 -11.03
N VAL A 102 7.72 -12.66 -12.22
CA VAL A 102 8.07 -13.51 -13.35
C VAL A 102 9.53 -13.33 -13.73
N TYR A 103 9.99 -12.08 -13.84
CA TYR A 103 11.40 -11.78 -14.11
C TYR A 103 12.34 -12.39 -13.06
N MET A 104 12.01 -12.29 -11.78
CA MET A 104 12.80 -12.91 -10.69
C MET A 104 12.87 -14.42 -10.83
N ILE A 105 11.75 -15.09 -11.18
CA ILE A 105 11.68 -16.54 -11.36
C ILE A 105 12.51 -17.00 -12.55
N GLU A 106 12.57 -16.21 -13.62
CA GLU A 106 13.37 -16.49 -14.81
C GLU A 106 14.88 -16.28 -14.59
N HIS A 107 15.26 -15.56 -13.52
CA HIS A 107 16.65 -15.25 -13.17
C HIS A 107 17.04 -15.82 -11.80
N PRO A 108 16.96 -17.13 -11.57
CA PRO A 108 17.32 -17.75 -10.30
C PRO A 108 18.84 -17.73 -10.06
N VAL A 109 19.24 -17.66 -8.81
CA VAL A 109 20.64 -17.92 -8.41
C VAL A 109 20.93 -19.40 -8.66
N LYS A 110 21.96 -19.69 -9.45
CA LYS A 110 22.41 -21.08 -9.67
C LYS A 110 23.06 -21.62 -8.40
N GLU A 111 22.73 -22.85 -7.99
CA GLU A 111 23.20 -23.49 -6.74
C GLU A 111 24.73 -23.48 -6.55
N SER A 112 25.51 -23.38 -7.63
CA SER A 112 26.99 -23.35 -7.55
C SER A 112 27.59 -22.08 -6.95
N SER A 113 26.79 -21.04 -6.68
CA SER A 113 27.24 -19.76 -6.11
C SER A 113 26.86 -19.55 -4.65
N VAL A 114 26.22 -20.51 -4.01
CA VAL A 114 25.92 -20.46 -2.57
C VAL A 114 27.18 -20.81 -1.77
N VAL A 115 28.08 -19.85 -1.67
CA VAL A 115 29.12 -19.87 -0.66
C VAL A 115 28.42 -19.69 0.68
N SER A 116 28.42 -20.73 1.51
CA SER A 116 27.94 -20.70 2.88
C SER A 116 28.59 -19.54 3.64
N ARG A 117 27.89 -18.42 3.78
CA ARG A 117 28.24 -17.42 4.79
C ARG A 117 27.89 -18.03 6.15
N GLN A 118 28.87 -18.73 6.73
CA GLN A 118 28.84 -19.03 8.15
C GLN A 118 28.98 -17.70 8.89
N SER A 119 27.88 -17.15 9.34
CA SER A 119 27.91 -16.08 10.33
C SER A 119 28.33 -16.69 11.66
N SER A 120 29.50 -16.28 12.14
CA SER A 120 30.12 -16.67 13.40
C SER A 120 29.57 -15.86 14.58
N ASP A 121 28.29 -15.62 14.69
CA ASP A 121 27.70 -15.04 15.88
C ASP A 121 26.58 -15.95 16.38
N LYS A 122 26.96 -16.83 17.31
CA LYS A 122 26.05 -17.60 18.14
C LYS A 122 25.64 -16.72 19.32
N ASP A 123 24.48 -16.09 19.23
CA ASP A 123 23.73 -15.72 20.42
C ASP A 123 22.21 -15.84 20.18
N SER A 124 21.67 -16.84 20.84
CA SER A 124 20.32 -17.04 21.37
C SER A 124 19.11 -16.60 20.49
N LEU A 125 18.87 -17.32 19.41
CA LEU A 125 17.53 -17.51 18.87
C LEU A 125 17.13 -18.98 19.09
N THR A 126 15.90 -19.19 19.59
CA THR A 126 15.39 -20.54 19.88
C THR A 126 15.33 -21.39 18.61
N ALA A 127 15.58 -22.70 18.73
CA ALA A 127 15.68 -23.67 17.62
C ALA A 127 14.49 -23.65 16.63
N ASP A 128 13.32 -23.19 17.06
CA ASP A 128 12.11 -23.07 16.24
C ASP A 128 12.16 -21.92 15.24
N SER A 129 12.85 -20.82 15.58
CA SER A 129 13.05 -19.69 14.66
C SER A 129 14.10 -19.98 13.58
N GLU A 130 15.10 -20.82 13.85
CA GLU A 130 16.10 -21.22 12.86
C GLU A 130 15.54 -22.20 11.82
N ALA A 131 14.55 -23.01 12.18
CA ALA A 131 13.88 -23.94 11.26
C ALA A 131 13.00 -23.19 10.23
N ILE A 132 12.39 -22.06 10.63
CA ILE A 132 11.58 -21.21 9.75
C ILE A 132 12.47 -20.43 8.76
N LEU A 133 13.68 -20.06 9.15
CA LEU A 133 14.64 -19.34 8.29
C LEU A 133 15.38 -20.26 7.30
N LYS A 134 15.29 -21.58 7.46
CA LYS A 134 15.88 -22.59 6.55
C LYS A 134 14.91 -23.16 5.51
N ALA A 135 13.68 -22.69 5.45
CA ALA A 135 12.82 -22.94 4.28
C ALA A 135 13.53 -22.33 3.07
N ASP A 136 13.77 -23.13 2.03
CA ASP A 136 14.44 -22.76 0.78
C ASP A 136 13.86 -21.44 0.26
N SER A 137 14.44 -20.32 0.69
CA SER A 137 14.03 -19.01 0.18
C SER A 137 14.49 -18.94 -1.25
N PHE A 138 13.56 -18.84 -2.18
CA PHE A 138 13.86 -18.57 -3.57
C PHE A 138 14.77 -17.34 -3.66
N GLN A 139 15.92 -17.48 -4.30
CA GLN A 139 16.86 -16.40 -4.54
C GLN A 139 16.96 -16.09 -6.02
N SER A 140 16.91 -14.83 -6.35
CA SER A 140 17.07 -14.34 -7.73
C SER A 140 18.33 -13.51 -7.86
N THR A 141 18.91 -13.49 -9.07
CA THR A 141 20.01 -12.59 -9.46
C THR A 141 19.50 -11.20 -9.84
N ALA A 142 18.17 -10.98 -9.91
CA ALA A 142 17.58 -9.71 -10.23
C ALA A 142 17.98 -8.63 -9.21
N THR A 143 18.41 -7.48 -9.72
CA THR A 143 18.75 -6.30 -8.91
C THR A 143 17.53 -5.40 -8.74
N VAL A 144 17.60 -4.44 -7.81
CA VAL A 144 16.53 -3.44 -7.63
C VAL A 144 16.33 -2.63 -8.92
N GLU A 145 17.41 -2.30 -9.61
CA GLU A 145 17.40 -1.57 -10.88
C GLU A 145 16.67 -2.33 -11.99
N ASP A 146 16.78 -3.67 -12.02
CA ASP A 146 16.04 -4.51 -12.95
C ASP A 146 14.54 -4.51 -12.61
N LEU A 147 14.19 -4.65 -11.34
CA LEU A 147 12.80 -4.74 -10.88
C LEU A 147 12.03 -3.40 -11.05
N VAL A 148 12.70 -2.27 -10.92
CA VAL A 148 12.09 -0.94 -11.14
C VAL A 148 11.71 -0.70 -12.60
N GLN A 149 12.24 -1.46 -13.54
CA GLN A 149 11.79 -1.40 -14.93
C GLN A 149 10.34 -1.89 -15.09
N PHE A 150 9.91 -2.80 -14.23
CA PHE A 150 8.54 -3.32 -14.16
C PHE A 150 7.69 -2.50 -13.18
N VAL A 151 8.13 -2.38 -11.92
CA VAL A 151 7.44 -1.61 -10.87
C VAL A 151 8.00 -0.19 -10.86
N LYS A 152 7.41 0.69 -11.65
CA LYS A 152 7.91 2.06 -11.86
C LYS A 152 7.71 2.98 -10.68
N GLY A 153 6.81 2.63 -9.77
CA GLY A 153 6.50 3.41 -8.59
C GLY A 153 5.21 2.97 -7.90
N PRO A 154 4.84 3.64 -6.81
CA PRO A 154 3.56 3.41 -6.15
C PRO A 154 2.36 3.65 -7.05
N ASP A 155 1.28 2.88 -6.82
CA ASP A 155 -0.01 3.01 -7.47
C ASP A 155 -1.10 3.25 -6.41
N PHE A 156 -1.45 4.50 -6.21
CA PHE A 156 -2.39 4.90 -5.16
C PHE A 156 -3.85 4.84 -5.63
N PRO A 157 -4.80 4.45 -4.75
CA PRO A 157 -6.22 4.33 -5.11
C PRO A 157 -6.87 5.66 -5.48
N THR A 158 -6.32 6.79 -5.02
CA THR A 158 -6.84 8.14 -5.30
C THR A 158 -6.19 8.81 -6.50
N GLY A 159 -5.29 8.11 -7.22
CA GLY A 159 -4.54 8.69 -8.32
C GLY A 159 -3.45 9.67 -7.85
N ALA A 160 -3.44 10.87 -8.40
CA ALA A 160 -2.41 11.88 -8.22
C ALA A 160 -1.11 11.60 -9.00
N SER A 161 -0.18 12.54 -8.99
CA SER A 161 1.06 12.45 -9.76
C SER A 161 2.30 12.45 -8.86
N ILE A 162 3.26 11.60 -9.21
CA ILE A 162 4.59 11.56 -8.61
C ILE A 162 5.60 11.96 -9.68
N TYR A 163 6.45 12.95 -9.39
CA TYR A 163 7.39 13.50 -10.37
C TYR A 163 8.85 13.08 -10.13
N ASP A 164 9.19 12.65 -8.94
CA ASP A 164 10.57 12.33 -8.55
C ASP A 164 10.85 10.84 -8.58
N GLN A 165 11.43 10.38 -9.69
CA GLN A 165 11.85 8.99 -9.85
C GLN A 165 13.10 8.65 -9.02
N THR A 166 13.95 9.63 -8.70
CA THR A 166 15.17 9.41 -7.92
C THR A 166 14.82 8.99 -6.50
N GLU A 167 13.80 9.64 -5.91
CA GLU A 167 13.32 9.30 -4.56
C GLU A 167 12.63 7.93 -4.53
N ILE A 168 11.96 7.53 -5.62
CA ILE A 168 11.38 6.18 -5.74
C ILE A 168 12.49 5.13 -5.74
N LEU A 169 13.53 5.32 -6.55
CA LEU A 169 14.69 4.42 -6.60
C LEU A 169 15.40 4.34 -5.24
N ALA A 170 15.59 5.48 -4.57
CA ALA A 170 16.18 5.53 -3.23
C ALA A 170 15.32 4.77 -2.21
N ALA A 171 13.99 4.95 -2.26
CA ALA A 171 13.06 4.26 -1.38
C ALA A 171 13.10 2.73 -1.57
N TYR A 172 13.12 2.27 -2.81
CA TYR A 172 13.15 0.83 -3.12
C TYR A 172 14.52 0.20 -2.85
N GLY A 173 15.62 0.91 -3.13
CA GLY A 173 16.96 0.40 -2.93
C GLY A 173 17.43 0.40 -1.47
N THR A 174 17.03 1.39 -0.69
CA THR A 174 17.51 1.60 0.69
C THR A 174 16.44 1.36 1.77
N GLY A 175 15.17 1.24 1.37
CA GLY A 175 14.02 1.25 2.29
C GLY A 175 13.72 2.62 2.89
N LYS A 176 14.35 3.69 2.40
CA LYS A 176 14.13 5.07 2.87
C LYS A 176 14.09 6.03 1.68
N GLY A 177 13.01 6.81 1.56
CA GLY A 177 12.86 7.82 0.53
C GLY A 177 11.66 8.72 0.82
N ARG A 178 11.63 9.90 0.20
CA ARG A 178 10.55 10.85 0.32
C ARG A 178 9.77 10.95 -0.97
N ILE A 179 8.72 10.16 -1.10
CA ILE A 179 7.84 10.18 -2.26
C ILE A 179 6.84 11.32 -2.12
N VAL A 180 6.93 12.33 -2.98
CA VAL A 180 6.04 13.49 -2.98
C VAL A 180 4.95 13.32 -4.02
N MET A 181 3.71 13.29 -3.57
CA MET A 181 2.52 13.27 -4.43
C MET A 181 1.94 14.68 -4.59
N ARG A 182 1.44 14.97 -5.79
CA ARG A 182 0.72 16.20 -6.10
C ARG A 182 -0.62 15.88 -6.72
N ALA A 183 -1.63 16.67 -6.35
CA ALA A 183 -2.94 16.61 -6.96
C ALA A 183 -2.85 16.80 -8.48
N LYS A 184 -3.75 16.19 -9.23
CA LYS A 184 -3.93 16.47 -10.64
C LYS A 184 -4.87 17.67 -10.75
N ALA A 185 -4.34 18.77 -11.27
CA ALA A 185 -5.06 20.03 -11.39
C ALA A 185 -4.94 20.58 -12.80
N GLU A 186 -6.03 21.12 -13.32
CA GLU A 186 -6.12 21.76 -14.62
C GLU A 186 -6.65 23.18 -14.45
N ILE A 187 -6.17 24.09 -15.28
CA ILE A 187 -6.66 25.47 -15.32
C ILE A 187 -7.57 25.60 -16.53
N ASP A 188 -8.80 26.02 -16.29
CA ASP A 188 -9.81 26.17 -17.33
C ASP A 188 -10.49 27.54 -17.21
N GLU A 189 -11.13 27.98 -18.27
CA GLU A 189 -11.88 29.22 -18.32
C GLU A 189 -13.40 28.95 -18.33
N THR A 190 -14.10 29.53 -17.36
CA THR A 190 -15.56 29.41 -17.31
C THR A 190 -16.20 30.16 -18.50
N PRO A 191 -17.43 29.78 -18.91
CA PRO A 191 -18.16 30.51 -19.97
C PRO A 191 -18.37 32.02 -19.70
N GLN A 192 -18.13 32.45 -18.46
CA GLN A 192 -18.23 33.83 -18.01
C GLN A 192 -16.88 34.57 -18.03
N GLY A 193 -15.82 33.97 -18.56
CA GLY A 193 -14.50 34.58 -18.68
C GLY A 193 -13.69 34.61 -17.37
N LYS A 194 -14.07 33.78 -16.38
CA LYS A 194 -13.30 33.64 -15.13
C LYS A 194 -12.43 32.39 -15.19
N MET A 195 -11.21 32.49 -14.67
CA MET A 195 -10.33 31.33 -14.53
C MET A 195 -10.77 30.47 -13.34
N GLN A 196 -10.72 29.16 -13.52
CA GLN A 196 -10.94 28.17 -12.47
C GLN A 196 -9.82 27.12 -12.45
N ILE A 197 -9.56 26.57 -11.28
CA ILE A 197 -8.66 25.46 -11.10
C ILE A 197 -9.51 24.24 -10.74
N ILE A 198 -9.52 23.26 -11.63
CA ILE A 198 -10.25 22.00 -11.44
C ILE A 198 -9.24 20.97 -10.91
N VAL A 199 -9.50 20.43 -9.72
CA VAL A 199 -8.69 19.37 -9.11
C VAL A 199 -9.46 18.06 -9.25
N SER A 200 -9.00 17.18 -10.14
CA SER A 200 -9.66 15.92 -10.45
C SER A 200 -9.17 14.75 -9.59
N GLU A 201 -7.94 14.82 -9.07
CA GLU A 201 -7.35 13.78 -8.22
C GLU A 201 -6.63 14.40 -7.03
N LEU A 202 -6.81 13.81 -5.85
CA LEU A 202 -6.15 14.25 -4.62
C LEU A 202 -5.03 13.29 -4.21
N PRO A 203 -3.97 13.76 -3.56
CA PRO A 203 -2.96 12.89 -2.97
C PRO A 203 -3.56 11.89 -1.99
N TYR A 204 -2.99 10.69 -1.95
CA TYR A 204 -3.41 9.62 -1.04
C TYR A 204 -3.40 10.07 0.42
N GLN A 205 -4.40 9.65 1.19
CA GLN A 205 -4.61 10.00 2.60
C GLN A 205 -4.88 11.50 2.87
N VAL A 206 -5.19 12.29 1.86
CA VAL A 206 -5.64 13.67 2.05
C VAL A 206 -7.15 13.71 2.20
N ASN A 207 -7.61 14.27 3.31
CA ASN A 207 -9.03 14.54 3.53
C ASN A 207 -9.43 15.79 2.75
N LYS A 208 -10.43 15.67 1.84
CA LYS A 208 -10.85 16.72 0.94
C LYS A 208 -11.44 17.93 1.69
N ALA A 209 -12.35 17.70 2.62
CA ALA A 209 -12.98 18.76 3.39
C ALA A 209 -11.96 19.57 4.20
N THR A 210 -11.02 18.89 4.85
CA THR A 210 -9.94 19.54 5.61
C THR A 210 -9.03 20.37 4.69
N LEU A 211 -8.73 19.87 3.49
CA LEU A 211 -7.93 20.60 2.50
C LEU A 211 -8.63 21.89 2.06
N ILE A 212 -9.93 21.85 1.73
CA ILE A 212 -10.73 23.01 1.34
C ILE A 212 -10.78 24.03 2.48
N ALA A 213 -11.05 23.58 3.71
CA ALA A 213 -11.05 24.45 4.89
C ALA A 213 -9.69 25.15 5.07
N ARG A 214 -8.59 24.42 4.91
CA ARG A 214 -7.23 24.99 5.01
C ARG A 214 -6.95 26.02 3.92
N ILE A 215 -7.41 25.81 2.69
CA ILE A 215 -7.27 26.80 1.62
C ILE A 215 -8.06 28.06 1.96
N ALA A 216 -9.30 27.90 2.43
CA ALA A 216 -10.14 29.02 2.86
C ALA A 216 -9.50 29.85 3.99
N ASP A 217 -8.91 29.18 4.98
CA ASP A 217 -8.17 29.85 6.05
C ASP A 217 -6.94 30.63 5.54
N LEU A 218 -6.19 30.07 4.59
CA LEU A 218 -5.05 30.75 3.98
C LEU A 218 -5.46 32.01 3.21
N VAL A 219 -6.60 31.97 2.53
CA VAL A 219 -7.19 33.14 1.85
C VAL A 219 -7.63 34.19 2.87
N LYS A 220 -8.33 33.78 3.92
CA LYS A 220 -8.77 34.67 5.02
C LYS A 220 -7.59 35.35 5.73
N ASP A 221 -6.51 34.60 5.97
CA ASP A 221 -5.28 35.09 6.55
C ASP A 221 -4.42 35.96 5.59
N LYS A 222 -4.90 36.15 4.35
CA LYS A 222 -4.17 36.89 3.29
C LYS A 222 -2.78 36.30 2.97
N LYS A 223 -2.62 34.98 3.18
CA LYS A 223 -1.41 34.24 2.79
C LYS A 223 -1.52 33.70 1.35
N LEU A 224 -2.73 33.67 0.82
CA LEU A 224 -3.03 33.22 -0.53
C LEU A 224 -4.02 34.21 -1.15
N ASP A 225 -3.62 34.83 -2.26
CA ASP A 225 -4.44 35.80 -3.01
C ASP A 225 -4.97 35.16 -4.31
N GLY A 226 -6.03 35.78 -4.87
CA GLY A 226 -6.57 35.41 -6.19
C GLY A 226 -7.66 34.34 -6.19
N ILE A 227 -8.01 33.76 -5.06
CA ILE A 227 -9.11 32.81 -4.92
C ILE A 227 -10.36 33.58 -4.47
N ALA A 228 -11.38 33.58 -5.32
CA ALA A 228 -12.65 34.27 -5.05
C ALA A 228 -13.73 33.33 -4.48
N ASP A 229 -13.70 32.04 -4.84
CA ASP A 229 -14.67 31.03 -4.44
C ASP A 229 -14.02 29.64 -4.38
N LEU A 230 -14.53 28.77 -3.50
CA LEU A 230 -14.13 27.37 -3.37
C LEU A 230 -15.39 26.53 -3.45
N ARG A 231 -15.40 25.54 -4.33
CA ARG A 231 -16.52 24.60 -4.52
C ARG A 231 -16.03 23.18 -4.36
N ASP A 232 -16.90 22.38 -3.82
CA ASP A 232 -16.76 20.93 -3.69
C ASP A 232 -17.91 20.30 -4.50
N GLU A 233 -17.58 19.61 -5.60
CA GLU A 233 -18.54 18.95 -6.51
C GLU A 233 -18.28 17.46 -6.62
#